data_fd9c1d441c1de0a43784f5edfe52a0e3
#
_entry.id   fd9c1d441c1de0a43784f5edfe52a0e3
#
_cell.length_a   1.000
_cell.length_b   1.000
_cell.length_c   1.000
_cell.angle_alpha   90.00
_cell.angle_beta   90.00
_cell.angle_gamma   90.00
#
_symmetry.space_group_name_H-M   'P 1'
#
loop_
_entity.id
_entity.type
_entity.pdbx_description
1 polymer ?
#
loop_
_entity_poly.entity_id
_entity_poly.type
_entity_poly.pdbx_seq_one_letter_code
_entity_poly.pdbx_strand_id
1 'polypeptide(L)'
;MIKTYAYSDAIQLTPHFNSSEFRCKPDNKHDAKHDYKIDSELVNGLEALFTKIPELFGIKVSKICLTSGYRCPTHDVAVGGSGSGPHVDGYAADFIVYDEKGAPVSSKMVCCAAQEIGFRGISNITSAYIYTHCDTKDRKNASGQSYRWYGNEVYGNGTVTGDFWAYYGLSPKTNKSEAETVKLKGIDVSKWQGDIDFAKASAAIDFVVIRAGYGREESQIDVKWEKNYTGFKQQGTAVGAYWYCYADCAEAAKKEAKVCLQALKGKQFELPIFYDVLEDDHIPILQKSAERKGTTVSALINEIVPAFCSILEQNGYYVGIYCNTNGYNNYLNDHNKQRYVQWVADWRGTCGYTGEKVMWQYSCKGKVPGISGNVDKDYAYSDFAVIKEKGFNGWNAEDYKPDPENPDDWPEDPAVQPNNPDTPTPEEAMDVFEKILKEVQEINQKLSK
;
A
#
# COMPACT_ATOMS: atom_id res chain seq x y z
N MET A 1 33.68 3.50 1.02
CA MET A 1 34.67 4.42 1.67
C MET A 1 34.10 5.82 1.68
N ILE A 2 34.03 6.44 2.86
CA ILE A 2 33.52 7.83 3.01
C ILE A 2 34.56 8.81 2.48
N LYS A 3 34.08 9.76 1.66
CA LYS A 3 34.84 10.91 1.18
C LYS A 3 34.08 12.20 1.49
N THR A 4 34.80 13.24 1.90
CA THR A 4 34.26 14.57 2.13
C THR A 4 34.43 15.43 0.86
N TYR A 5 33.40 16.15 0.51
CA TYR A 5 33.34 17.06 -0.64
C TYR A 5 33.03 18.47 -0.15
N ALA A 6 33.66 19.47 -0.75
CA ALA A 6 33.29 20.86 -0.50
C ALA A 6 31.88 21.14 -1.09
N TYR A 7 31.16 22.07 -0.52
CA TYR A 7 29.85 22.46 -1.04
C TYR A 7 29.87 22.86 -2.52
N SER A 8 30.95 23.46 -2.98
CA SER A 8 31.15 23.88 -4.39
C SER A 8 31.40 22.70 -5.34
N ASP A 9 31.76 21.52 -4.81
CA ASP A 9 32.14 20.37 -5.66
C ASP A 9 30.98 19.85 -6.45
N ALA A 10 31.17 19.64 -7.76
CA ALA A 10 30.21 19.03 -8.67
C ALA A 10 30.96 17.97 -9.51
N ILE A 11 31.44 16.92 -8.83
CA ILE A 11 32.28 15.88 -9.40
C ILE A 11 31.39 14.74 -9.88
N GLN A 12 31.56 14.30 -11.14
CA GLN A 12 30.90 13.10 -11.62
C GLN A 12 31.44 11.89 -10.90
N LEU A 13 30.58 11.15 -10.20
CA LEU A 13 30.93 9.98 -9.40
C LEU A 13 30.75 8.68 -10.17
N THR A 14 29.63 8.57 -10.90
CA THR A 14 29.24 7.44 -11.76
C THR A 14 28.54 7.99 -13.01
N PRO A 15 28.20 7.20 -14.01
CA PRO A 15 27.49 7.69 -15.22
C PRO A 15 26.23 8.51 -14.92
N HIS A 16 25.49 8.18 -13.85
CA HIS A 16 24.21 8.82 -13.56
C HIS A 16 24.24 9.74 -12.32
N PHE A 17 25.30 9.74 -11.51
CA PHE A 17 25.34 10.53 -10.28
C PHE A 17 26.50 11.52 -10.21
N ASN A 18 26.15 12.75 -9.87
CA ASN A 18 27.10 13.82 -9.54
C ASN A 18 27.14 14.04 -8.02
N SER A 19 28.32 14.40 -7.46
CA SER A 19 28.46 14.61 -6.03
C SER A 19 27.49 15.67 -5.50
N SER A 20 27.18 16.70 -6.29
CA SER A 20 26.29 17.79 -5.90
C SER A 20 24.86 17.37 -5.59
N GLU A 21 24.42 16.20 -6.08
CA GLU A 21 23.08 15.69 -5.79
C GLU A 21 22.92 15.19 -4.35
N PHE A 22 24.05 14.82 -3.72
CA PHE A 22 24.10 14.34 -2.34
C PHE A 22 24.25 15.43 -1.29
N ARG A 23 24.34 16.70 -1.67
CA ARG A 23 24.45 17.83 -0.75
C ARG A 23 23.29 17.87 0.24
N CYS A 24 23.57 18.38 1.43
CA CYS A 24 22.49 18.79 2.34
C CYS A 24 21.57 19.79 1.63
N LYS A 25 20.27 19.55 1.67
CA LYS A 25 19.29 20.43 1.01
C LYS A 25 18.97 21.63 1.90
N PRO A 26 18.93 22.86 1.35
CA PRO A 26 18.55 24.02 2.13
C PRO A 26 17.06 23.93 2.52
N ASP A 27 16.78 24.34 3.73
CA ASP A 27 15.44 24.67 4.18
C ASP A 27 15.45 26.08 4.82
N ASN A 28 14.30 26.55 5.26
CA ASN A 28 14.18 27.87 5.88
C ASN A 28 14.79 27.95 7.29
N LYS A 29 15.37 26.87 7.81
CA LYS A 29 15.82 26.74 9.20
C LYS A 29 17.33 26.55 9.36
N HIS A 30 18.07 26.22 8.28
CA HIS A 30 19.53 26.03 8.35
C HIS A 30 20.23 26.43 7.05
N ASP A 31 21.51 26.83 7.17
CA ASP A 31 22.38 27.03 6.01
C ASP A 31 22.95 25.69 5.54
N ALA A 32 22.64 25.32 4.29
CA ALA A 32 23.12 24.08 3.68
C ALA A 32 24.50 24.22 3.01
N LYS A 33 25.13 25.42 3.04
CA LYS A 33 26.42 25.69 2.39
C LYS A 33 27.60 25.24 3.23
N HIS A 34 27.70 23.93 3.45
CA HIS A 34 28.80 23.30 4.16
C HIS A 34 29.28 22.03 3.44
N ASP A 35 30.44 21.54 3.82
CA ASP A 35 30.98 20.28 3.31
C ASP A 35 30.03 19.12 3.59
N TYR A 36 30.03 18.14 2.72
CA TYR A 36 29.15 16.98 2.79
C TYR A 36 29.93 15.67 2.57
N LYS A 37 29.38 14.59 3.05
CA LYS A 37 30.01 13.27 3.03
C LYS A 37 29.23 12.34 2.11
N ILE A 38 29.95 11.49 1.37
CA ILE A 38 29.33 10.47 0.52
C ILE A 38 30.15 9.18 0.64
N ASP A 39 29.46 8.06 0.86
CA ASP A 39 30.06 6.75 0.75
C ASP A 39 30.08 6.27 -0.70
N SER A 40 31.23 5.81 -1.17
CA SER A 40 31.36 5.27 -2.53
C SER A 40 30.53 3.99 -2.75
N GLU A 41 30.34 3.17 -1.71
CA GLU A 41 29.48 1.97 -1.78
C GLU A 41 28.01 2.36 -2.00
N LEU A 42 27.54 3.43 -1.34
CA LEU A 42 26.19 3.98 -1.57
C LEU A 42 25.99 4.39 -3.02
N VAL A 43 26.92 5.15 -3.59
CA VAL A 43 26.82 5.63 -4.97
C VAL A 43 26.83 4.46 -5.97
N ASN A 44 27.72 3.51 -5.78
CA ASN A 44 27.81 2.31 -6.62
C ASN A 44 26.54 1.45 -6.51
N GLY A 45 25.95 1.34 -5.31
CA GLY A 45 24.69 0.63 -5.11
C GLY A 45 23.52 1.32 -5.82
N LEU A 46 23.44 2.65 -5.76
CA LEU A 46 22.43 3.42 -6.49
C LEU A 46 22.62 3.28 -8.01
N GLU A 47 23.85 3.33 -8.50
CA GLU A 47 24.17 3.08 -9.91
C GLU A 47 23.74 1.69 -10.35
N ALA A 48 23.94 0.67 -9.51
CA ALA A 48 23.55 -0.70 -9.82
C ALA A 48 22.03 -0.90 -9.97
N LEU A 49 21.19 -0.01 -9.45
CA LEU A 49 19.73 -0.06 -9.65
C LEU A 49 19.34 0.12 -11.13
N PHE A 50 20.12 0.87 -11.91
CA PHE A 50 19.87 1.06 -13.36
C PHE A 50 19.98 -0.25 -14.16
N THR A 51 20.69 -1.23 -13.64
CA THR A 51 20.81 -2.57 -14.26
C THR A 51 19.98 -3.62 -13.51
N LYS A 52 19.92 -3.55 -12.19
CA LYS A 52 19.26 -4.56 -11.36
C LYS A 52 17.74 -4.53 -11.52
N ILE A 53 17.11 -3.36 -11.58
CA ILE A 53 15.66 -3.24 -11.78
C ILE A 53 15.24 -3.79 -13.16
N PRO A 54 15.90 -3.44 -14.29
CA PRO A 54 15.64 -4.10 -15.56
C PRO A 54 15.82 -5.62 -15.53
N GLU A 55 16.88 -6.10 -14.89
CA GLU A 55 17.15 -7.54 -14.75
C GLU A 55 16.02 -8.26 -14.01
N LEU A 56 15.58 -7.71 -12.87
CA LEU A 56 14.61 -8.37 -12.00
C LEU A 56 13.17 -8.19 -12.46
N PHE A 57 12.83 -7.05 -13.06
CA PHE A 57 11.43 -6.69 -13.33
C PHE A 57 11.14 -6.36 -14.81
N GLY A 58 12.17 -6.28 -15.65
CA GLY A 58 12.03 -5.88 -17.06
C GLY A 58 11.62 -4.41 -17.25
N ILE A 59 11.77 -3.58 -16.23
CA ILE A 59 11.44 -2.16 -16.22
C ILE A 59 12.74 -1.39 -16.48
N LYS A 60 12.82 -0.65 -17.58
CA LYS A 60 13.98 0.19 -17.86
C LYS A 60 13.93 1.46 -17.02
N VAL A 61 15.03 1.74 -16.31
CA VAL A 61 15.18 2.91 -15.46
C VAL A 61 15.72 4.07 -16.30
N SER A 62 15.04 5.22 -16.25
CA SER A 62 15.49 6.44 -16.93
C SER A 62 16.29 7.36 -16.04
N LYS A 63 15.89 7.48 -14.77
CA LYS A 63 16.57 8.30 -13.78
C LYS A 63 16.26 7.86 -12.35
N ILE A 64 17.15 8.21 -11.43
CA ILE A 64 16.96 8.14 -9.99
C ILE A 64 17.07 9.56 -9.44
N CYS A 65 16.02 10.06 -8.80
CA CYS A 65 15.99 11.40 -8.21
C CYS A 65 16.23 11.30 -6.71
N LEU A 66 17.34 11.82 -6.22
CA LEU A 66 17.62 11.89 -4.79
C LEU A 66 16.73 12.95 -4.15
N THR A 67 15.86 12.53 -3.23
CA THR A 67 15.05 13.44 -2.41
C THR A 67 15.84 13.90 -1.19
N SER A 68 16.78 13.08 -0.68
CA SER A 68 17.74 13.44 0.38
C SER A 68 19.00 12.60 0.26
N GLY A 69 20.15 13.24 0.35
CA GLY A 69 21.46 12.58 0.49
C GLY A 69 22.03 12.80 1.87
N TYR A 70 23.21 13.46 1.95
CA TYR A 70 23.79 13.90 3.20
C TYR A 70 22.87 14.91 3.91
N ARG A 71 22.72 14.77 5.23
CA ARG A 71 22.06 15.75 6.11
C ARG A 71 23.04 16.20 7.16
N CYS A 72 23.21 17.51 7.35
CA CYS A 72 23.91 17.98 8.54
C CYS A 72 23.07 17.66 9.80
N PRO A 73 23.70 17.58 11.00
CA PRO A 73 22.96 17.28 12.22
C PRO A 73 21.73 18.16 12.44
N THR A 74 21.85 19.46 12.15
CA THR A 74 20.75 20.43 12.31
C THR A 74 19.59 20.13 11.37
N HIS A 75 19.88 19.81 10.10
CA HIS A 75 18.84 19.45 9.14
C HIS A 75 18.19 18.12 9.51
N ASP A 76 18.97 17.13 9.91
CA ASP A 76 18.45 15.82 10.28
C ASP A 76 17.44 15.95 11.44
N VAL A 77 17.74 16.73 12.46
CA VAL A 77 16.79 17.03 13.56
C VAL A 77 15.56 17.78 13.04
N ALA A 78 15.74 18.75 12.13
CA ALA A 78 14.62 19.56 11.60
C ALA A 78 13.60 18.72 10.81
N VAL A 79 14.02 17.56 10.25
CA VAL A 79 13.16 16.63 9.51
C VAL A 79 12.78 15.38 10.33
N GLY A 80 12.94 15.44 11.66
CA GLY A 80 12.51 14.39 12.57
C GLY A 80 13.54 13.29 12.88
N GLY A 81 14.79 13.48 12.47
CA GLY A 81 15.91 12.60 12.83
C GLY A 81 16.51 12.93 14.19
N SER A 82 17.49 12.13 14.61
CA SER A 82 18.21 12.25 15.89
C SER A 82 19.41 13.22 15.85
N GLY A 83 19.73 13.81 14.70
CA GLY A 83 20.96 14.56 14.47
C GLY A 83 22.21 13.69 14.30
N SER A 84 22.01 12.39 14.15
CA SER A 84 23.04 11.39 13.91
C SER A 84 22.47 10.24 13.07
N GLY A 85 23.33 9.45 12.47
CA GLY A 85 22.86 8.28 11.71
C GLY A 85 23.33 8.25 10.26
N PRO A 86 22.79 7.36 9.42
CA PRO A 86 23.34 7.09 8.10
C PRO A 86 23.40 8.31 7.18
N HIS A 87 22.39 9.18 7.18
CA HIS A 87 22.43 10.42 6.41
C HIS A 87 23.50 11.40 6.88
N VAL A 88 23.65 11.56 8.21
CA VAL A 88 24.64 12.48 8.80
C VAL A 88 26.08 11.97 8.59
N ASP A 89 26.24 10.67 8.51
CA ASP A 89 27.53 10.05 8.29
C ASP A 89 27.88 9.88 6.79
N GLY A 90 26.94 10.17 5.88
CA GLY A 90 27.11 10.08 4.43
C GLY A 90 26.90 8.70 3.83
N TYR A 91 26.25 7.80 4.54
CA TYR A 91 25.97 6.42 4.12
C TYR A 91 24.60 6.21 3.49
N ALA A 92 23.72 7.21 3.50
CA ALA A 92 22.32 7.04 3.12
C ALA A 92 21.84 7.99 2.04
N ALA A 93 20.86 7.53 1.28
CA ALA A 93 20.04 8.33 0.38
C ALA A 93 18.58 7.92 0.43
N ASP A 94 17.71 8.93 0.31
CA ASP A 94 16.29 8.80 0.03
C ASP A 94 16.06 9.18 -1.43
N PHE A 95 15.33 8.37 -2.19
CA PHE A 95 15.21 8.58 -3.64
C PHE A 95 13.96 7.97 -4.23
N ILE A 96 13.63 8.44 -5.45
CA ILE A 96 12.57 7.91 -6.31
C ILE A 96 13.18 7.46 -7.62
N VAL A 97 12.87 6.26 -8.05
CA VAL A 97 13.28 5.70 -9.36
C VAL A 97 12.18 5.96 -10.37
N TYR A 98 12.54 6.38 -11.59
CA TYR A 98 11.61 6.61 -12.69
C TYR A 98 11.95 5.73 -13.90
N ASP A 99 10.91 5.22 -14.56
CA ASP A 99 11.03 4.47 -15.81
C ASP A 99 11.24 5.38 -17.05
N GLU A 100 11.39 4.78 -18.22
CA GLU A 100 11.56 5.51 -19.49
C GLU A 100 10.34 6.37 -19.87
N LYS A 101 9.16 6.12 -19.29
CA LYS A 101 7.93 6.90 -19.51
C LYS A 101 7.80 8.06 -18.53
N GLY A 102 8.74 8.18 -17.59
CA GLY A 102 8.72 9.17 -16.51
C GLY A 102 7.78 8.83 -15.37
N ALA A 103 7.27 7.59 -15.31
CA ALA A 103 6.46 7.11 -14.19
C ALA A 103 7.37 6.59 -13.05
N PRO A 104 7.00 6.79 -11.77
CA PRO A 104 7.75 6.21 -10.66
C PRO A 104 7.66 4.68 -10.68
N VAL A 105 8.81 4.03 -10.54
CA VAL A 105 8.90 2.58 -10.32
C VAL A 105 8.43 2.28 -8.90
N SER A 106 7.65 1.23 -8.72
CA SER A 106 7.15 0.81 -7.42
C SER A 106 8.29 0.72 -6.39
N SER A 107 8.14 1.44 -5.28
CA SER A 107 9.13 1.42 -4.20
C SER A 107 9.32 0.03 -3.58
N LYS A 108 8.30 -0.85 -3.63
CA LYS A 108 8.41 -2.26 -3.25
C LYS A 108 9.42 -3.01 -4.13
N MET A 109 9.35 -2.80 -5.45
CA MET A 109 10.31 -3.38 -6.42
C MET A 109 11.71 -2.81 -6.21
N VAL A 110 11.81 -1.51 -5.93
CA VAL A 110 13.10 -0.87 -5.62
C VAL A 110 13.71 -1.46 -4.35
N CYS A 111 12.92 -1.72 -3.29
CA CYS A 111 13.39 -2.38 -2.08
C CYS A 111 13.92 -3.79 -2.34
N CYS A 112 13.22 -4.59 -3.16
CA CYS A 112 13.70 -5.92 -3.56
C CYS A 112 15.02 -5.82 -4.33
N ALA A 113 15.13 -4.92 -5.31
CA ALA A 113 16.37 -4.71 -6.06
C ALA A 113 17.52 -4.23 -5.16
N ALA A 114 17.24 -3.33 -4.23
CA ALA A 114 18.23 -2.85 -3.25
C ALA A 114 18.73 -3.96 -2.32
N GLN A 115 17.85 -4.89 -1.94
CA GLN A 115 18.22 -6.10 -1.19
C GLN A 115 19.19 -6.98 -1.98
N GLU A 116 18.93 -7.23 -3.26
CA GLU A 116 19.79 -8.03 -4.14
C GLU A 116 21.16 -7.36 -4.36
N ILE A 117 21.20 -6.03 -4.45
CA ILE A 117 22.46 -5.27 -4.55
C ILE A 117 23.27 -5.36 -3.26
N GLY A 118 22.62 -5.53 -2.11
CA GLY A 118 23.29 -5.73 -0.82
C GLY A 118 23.30 -4.50 0.09
N PHE A 119 22.40 -3.55 -0.12
CA PHE A 119 22.22 -2.46 0.86
C PHE A 119 21.96 -3.02 2.27
N ARG A 120 22.45 -2.34 3.29
CA ARG A 120 22.38 -2.78 4.70
C ARG A 120 21.19 -2.19 5.44
N GLY A 121 20.72 -1.01 5.03
CA GLY A 121 19.46 -0.43 5.46
C GLY A 121 18.58 -0.18 4.24
N ILE A 122 17.36 -0.63 4.29
CA ILE A 122 16.37 -0.46 3.21
C ILE A 122 15.03 -0.17 3.87
N SER A 123 14.35 0.88 3.41
CA SER A 123 13.02 1.24 3.88
C SER A 123 12.15 1.68 2.72
N ASN A 124 10.95 1.16 2.70
CA ASN A 124 9.88 1.68 1.86
C ASN A 124 9.10 2.74 2.65
N ILE A 125 9.29 4.01 2.33
CA ILE A 125 8.64 5.12 3.04
C ILE A 125 7.39 5.51 2.29
N THR A 126 6.24 5.39 2.96
CA THR A 126 4.90 5.58 2.39
C THR A 126 4.07 6.62 3.16
N SER A 127 4.71 7.58 3.83
CA SER A 127 4.04 8.67 4.55
C SER A 127 3.42 9.69 3.61
N ALA A 128 3.77 10.97 3.71
CA ALA A 128 3.27 12.03 2.82
C ALA A 128 3.80 11.91 1.37
N TYR A 129 4.96 11.28 1.20
CA TYR A 129 5.61 11.04 -0.10
C TYR A 129 6.16 9.61 -0.13
N ILE A 130 6.03 8.96 -1.29
CA ILE A 130 6.57 7.61 -1.49
C ILE A 130 8.00 7.74 -2.00
N TYR A 131 8.95 7.17 -1.26
CA TYR A 131 10.34 7.07 -1.66
C TYR A 131 11.00 5.85 -1.01
N THR A 132 12.15 5.47 -1.53
CA THR A 132 12.96 4.40 -0.95
C THR A 132 14.13 5.01 -0.21
N HIS A 133 14.36 4.57 1.02
CA HIS A 133 15.58 4.82 1.76
C HIS A 133 16.53 3.65 1.57
N CYS A 134 17.79 3.93 1.23
CA CYS A 134 18.84 2.93 1.23
C CYS A 134 20.09 3.44 1.95
N ASP A 135 20.75 2.56 2.72
CA ASP A 135 22.03 2.87 3.32
C ASP A 135 23.01 1.69 3.31
N THR A 136 24.30 2.03 3.38
CA THR A 136 25.43 1.11 3.39
C THR A 136 26.12 1.05 4.77
N LYS A 137 25.53 1.67 5.81
CA LYS A 137 26.12 1.71 7.14
C LYS A 137 26.15 0.32 7.77
N ASP A 138 27.34 -0.14 8.14
CA ASP A 138 27.46 -1.39 8.87
C ASP A 138 26.84 -1.28 10.26
N ARG A 139 25.89 -2.18 10.55
CA ARG A 139 25.18 -2.22 11.82
C ARG A 139 25.59 -3.44 12.61
N LYS A 140 25.84 -3.22 13.89
CA LYS A 140 26.15 -4.29 14.85
C LYS A 140 24.99 -4.48 15.81
N ASN A 141 24.58 -5.72 16.04
CA ASN A 141 23.67 -6.06 17.13
C ASN A 141 24.38 -5.98 18.51
N ALA A 142 23.62 -6.22 19.57
CA ALA A 142 24.17 -6.21 20.93
C ALA A 142 25.33 -7.22 21.15
N SER A 143 25.42 -8.26 20.33
CA SER A 143 26.48 -9.26 20.33
C SER A 143 27.66 -8.90 19.41
N GLY A 144 27.66 -7.71 18.79
CA GLY A 144 28.69 -7.26 17.88
C GLY A 144 28.66 -7.84 16.47
N GLN A 145 27.60 -8.59 16.12
CA GLN A 145 27.43 -9.18 14.79
C GLN A 145 26.80 -8.17 13.83
N SER A 146 27.25 -8.14 12.58
CA SER A 146 26.66 -7.33 11.53
C SER A 146 25.26 -7.82 11.18
N TYR A 147 24.32 -6.91 10.98
CA TYR A 147 22.97 -7.23 10.54
C TYR A 147 22.43 -6.17 9.56
N ARG A 148 21.50 -6.59 8.73
CA ARG A 148 20.71 -5.68 7.89
C ARG A 148 19.55 -5.10 8.68
N TRP A 149 19.24 -3.85 8.38
CA TRP A 149 18.03 -3.21 8.86
C TRP A 149 17.05 -3.03 7.70
N TYR A 150 15.80 -3.39 7.94
CA TYR A 150 14.72 -3.19 6.99
C TYR A 150 13.64 -2.39 7.69
N GLY A 151 13.34 -1.21 7.14
CA GLY A 151 12.27 -0.35 7.64
C GLY A 151 10.90 -0.83 7.18
N ASN A 152 9.90 -0.44 7.96
CA ASN A 152 8.52 -0.62 7.54
C ASN A 152 8.06 0.51 6.61
N GLU A 153 6.80 0.44 6.22
CA GLU A 153 6.21 1.29 5.19
C GLU A 153 5.94 2.73 5.61
N VAL A 154 5.92 3.09 6.89
CA VAL A 154 5.50 4.44 7.30
C VAL A 154 6.69 5.36 7.57
N TYR A 155 7.56 5.02 8.50
CA TYR A 155 8.70 5.87 8.89
C TYR A 155 10.02 5.11 8.96
N GLY A 156 10.07 3.88 8.46
CA GLY A 156 11.26 3.05 8.57
C GLY A 156 11.58 2.57 9.99
N ASN A 157 10.66 2.71 10.92
CA ASN A 157 10.83 2.36 12.34
C ASN A 157 10.47 0.91 12.66
N GLY A 158 9.80 0.23 11.76
CA GLY A 158 9.53 -1.19 11.88
C GLY A 158 10.69 -2.03 11.38
N THR A 159 10.75 -3.25 11.84
CA THR A 159 11.67 -4.25 11.30
C THR A 159 10.90 -5.15 10.37
N VAL A 160 11.16 -5.06 9.07
CA VAL A 160 10.87 -6.17 8.19
C VAL A 160 11.91 -7.24 8.53
N THR A 161 11.49 -8.27 9.25
CA THR A 161 12.32 -9.43 9.52
C THR A 161 12.28 -10.33 8.28
N GLY A 162 13.40 -10.45 7.59
CA GLY A 162 13.55 -11.38 6.48
C GLY A 162 13.73 -10.70 5.14
N ASP A 163 13.02 -11.19 4.16
CA ASP A 163 13.21 -10.94 2.75
C ASP A 163 12.10 -10.03 2.21
N PHE A 164 12.44 -8.94 1.53
CA PHE A 164 11.47 -8.06 0.89
C PHE A 164 10.66 -8.75 -0.21
N TRP A 165 11.23 -9.74 -0.90
CA TRP A 165 10.49 -10.54 -1.87
C TRP A 165 9.29 -11.24 -1.21
N ALA A 166 9.56 -11.95 -0.12
CA ALA A 166 8.51 -12.63 0.64
C ALA A 166 7.55 -11.64 1.30
N TYR A 167 8.06 -10.51 1.82
CA TYR A 167 7.23 -9.50 2.48
C TYR A 167 6.22 -8.84 1.54
N TYR A 168 6.65 -8.53 0.30
CA TYR A 168 5.78 -7.90 -0.69
C TYR A 168 5.08 -8.89 -1.62
N GLY A 169 5.36 -10.19 -1.51
CA GLY A 169 4.82 -11.21 -2.43
C GLY A 169 5.29 -11.02 -3.87
N LEU A 170 6.49 -10.46 -4.05
CA LEU A 170 7.11 -10.26 -5.36
C LEU A 170 8.06 -11.42 -5.69
N SER A 171 8.28 -11.64 -6.99
CA SER A 171 9.28 -12.58 -7.49
C SER A 171 10.10 -11.91 -8.60
N PRO A 172 11.42 -12.15 -8.70
CA PRO A 172 12.19 -11.65 -9.82
C PRO A 172 11.67 -12.24 -11.14
N LYS A 173 11.66 -11.44 -12.21
CA LYS A 173 11.54 -11.99 -13.55
C LYS A 173 12.78 -12.84 -13.79
N THR A 174 12.67 -14.14 -13.57
CA THR A 174 13.70 -15.03 -14.08
C THR A 174 13.74 -14.85 -15.62
N ASN A 175 14.92 -14.73 -16.22
CA ASN A 175 15.12 -14.84 -17.68
C ASN A 175 14.81 -16.26 -18.17
N LYS A 176 13.63 -16.77 -17.83
CA LYS A 176 12.99 -17.83 -18.59
C LYS A 176 12.27 -17.12 -19.74
N SER A 177 12.71 -17.41 -20.97
CA SER A 177 11.90 -17.25 -22.18
C SER A 177 10.44 -17.27 -21.84
N GLU A 178 9.62 -16.30 -22.25
CA GLU A 178 8.14 -16.23 -22.12
C GLU A 178 7.43 -17.48 -21.55
N ALA A 179 8.02 -18.06 -20.50
CA ALA A 179 7.50 -19.16 -19.75
C ALA A 179 6.56 -18.57 -18.73
N GLU A 180 5.27 -18.48 -19.15
CA GLU A 180 4.10 -18.52 -18.29
C GLU A 180 4.21 -17.68 -17.02
N THR A 181 3.94 -16.36 -17.15
CA THR A 181 3.32 -15.66 -16.03
C THR A 181 2.14 -16.53 -15.59
N VAL A 182 2.13 -16.98 -14.34
CA VAL A 182 0.98 -17.67 -13.76
C VAL A 182 -0.25 -16.85 -14.16
N LYS A 183 -1.05 -17.40 -15.06
CA LYS A 183 -2.25 -16.73 -15.55
C LYS A 183 -3.42 -17.60 -15.19
N LEU A 184 -3.84 -17.48 -13.93
CA LEU A 184 -5.02 -18.16 -13.43
C LEU A 184 -6.27 -17.52 -14.02
N LYS A 185 -7.24 -18.36 -14.35
CA LYS A 185 -8.53 -17.94 -14.89
C LYS A 185 -9.58 -18.03 -13.79
N GLY A 186 -10.23 -16.91 -13.53
CA GLY A 186 -11.27 -16.83 -12.51
C GLY A 186 -12.53 -16.14 -12.97
N ILE A 187 -13.42 -16.04 -12.02
CA ILE A 187 -14.67 -15.30 -12.13
C ILE A 187 -14.92 -14.54 -10.84
N ASP A 188 -15.73 -13.50 -10.92
CA ASP A 188 -16.35 -12.97 -9.72
C ASP A 188 -17.87 -13.14 -9.75
N VAL A 189 -18.45 -13.36 -8.57
CA VAL A 189 -19.87 -13.71 -8.43
C VAL A 189 -20.51 -13.02 -7.22
N SER A 190 -21.82 -12.85 -7.31
CA SER A 190 -22.66 -12.31 -6.25
C SER A 190 -24.03 -12.98 -6.27
N LYS A 191 -25.01 -12.38 -5.60
CA LYS A 191 -26.43 -12.82 -5.73
C LYS A 191 -26.96 -12.80 -7.17
N TRP A 192 -26.35 -12.02 -8.04
CA TRP A 192 -26.81 -11.82 -9.40
C TRP A 192 -26.60 -13.01 -10.33
N GLN A 193 -25.69 -13.93 -10.00
CA GLN A 193 -25.48 -15.18 -10.71
C GLN A 193 -26.52 -16.26 -10.33
N GLY A 194 -27.40 -15.96 -9.38
CA GLY A 194 -28.52 -16.84 -9.00
C GLY A 194 -28.06 -18.14 -8.35
N ASP A 195 -28.57 -19.26 -8.83
CA ASP A 195 -28.15 -20.59 -8.38
C ASP A 195 -27.04 -21.15 -9.28
N ILE A 196 -25.95 -21.55 -8.65
CA ILE A 196 -24.74 -22.01 -9.31
C ILE A 196 -24.62 -23.52 -9.14
N ASP A 197 -24.32 -24.24 -10.22
CA ASP A 197 -23.81 -25.62 -10.17
C ASP A 197 -22.30 -25.56 -9.89
N PHE A 198 -21.94 -25.57 -8.61
CA PHE A 198 -20.56 -25.36 -8.16
C PHE A 198 -19.58 -26.39 -8.73
N ALA A 199 -20.00 -27.65 -8.92
CA ALA A 199 -19.12 -28.66 -9.48
C ALA A 199 -18.75 -28.36 -10.94
N LYS A 200 -19.71 -27.92 -11.76
CA LYS A 200 -19.42 -27.52 -13.14
C LYS A 200 -18.64 -26.22 -13.23
N ALA A 201 -18.98 -25.23 -12.38
CA ALA A 201 -18.30 -23.96 -12.38
C ALA A 201 -16.83 -24.11 -11.97
N SER A 202 -16.56 -24.81 -10.87
CA SER A 202 -15.21 -25.08 -10.36
C SER A 202 -14.32 -25.84 -11.33
N ALA A 203 -14.89 -26.76 -12.11
CA ALA A 203 -14.13 -27.49 -13.14
C ALA A 203 -13.64 -26.60 -14.30
N ALA A 204 -14.16 -25.37 -14.42
CA ALA A 204 -13.86 -24.46 -15.53
C ALA A 204 -13.01 -23.24 -15.12
N ILE A 205 -12.66 -23.10 -13.83
CA ILE A 205 -11.95 -21.95 -13.29
C ILE A 205 -10.88 -22.38 -12.29
N ASP A 206 -9.89 -21.54 -12.07
CA ASP A 206 -8.85 -21.75 -11.07
C ASP A 206 -9.21 -21.07 -9.73
N PHE A 207 -9.96 -19.95 -9.78
CA PHE A 207 -10.35 -19.19 -8.60
C PHE A 207 -11.69 -18.47 -8.77
N VAL A 208 -12.26 -18.04 -7.65
CA VAL A 208 -13.45 -17.17 -7.61
C VAL A 208 -13.29 -16.06 -6.59
N VAL A 209 -13.76 -14.85 -6.92
CA VAL A 209 -13.92 -13.76 -5.95
C VAL A 209 -15.42 -13.56 -5.70
N ILE A 210 -15.86 -13.61 -4.44
CA ILE A 210 -17.28 -13.64 -4.09
C ILE A 210 -17.65 -12.34 -3.37
N ARG A 211 -18.73 -11.69 -3.78
CA ARG A 211 -19.25 -10.56 -3.04
C ARG A 211 -19.71 -10.99 -1.64
N ALA A 212 -19.03 -10.47 -0.61
CA ALA A 212 -19.44 -10.69 0.77
C ALA A 212 -20.63 -9.78 1.14
N GLY A 213 -20.62 -8.56 0.61
CA GLY A 213 -21.69 -7.59 0.86
C GLY A 213 -21.37 -6.21 0.29
N TYR A 214 -22.06 -5.21 0.80
CA TYR A 214 -21.93 -3.81 0.40
C TYR A 214 -22.42 -2.88 1.51
N GLY A 215 -21.92 -1.64 1.54
CA GLY A 215 -22.38 -0.63 2.49
C GLY A 215 -22.06 -0.98 3.96
N ARG A 216 -22.80 -0.41 4.90
CA ARG A 216 -22.46 -0.35 6.32
C ARG A 216 -23.44 -1.03 7.27
N GLU A 217 -24.42 -1.76 6.76
CA GLU A 217 -25.47 -2.42 7.55
C GLU A 217 -25.38 -3.94 7.38
N GLU A 218 -25.62 -4.71 8.44
CA GLU A 218 -25.59 -6.18 8.39
C GLU A 218 -26.57 -6.77 7.38
N SER A 219 -27.73 -6.11 7.17
CA SER A 219 -28.71 -6.48 6.15
C SER A 219 -28.19 -6.38 4.71
N GLN A 220 -27.01 -5.78 4.53
CA GLN A 220 -26.34 -5.61 3.24
C GLN A 220 -25.29 -6.71 2.95
N ILE A 221 -25.12 -7.69 3.83
CA ILE A 221 -24.40 -8.93 3.50
C ILE A 221 -25.14 -9.60 2.33
N ASP A 222 -24.39 -10.06 1.32
CA ASP A 222 -24.98 -10.66 0.12
C ASP A 222 -25.77 -11.93 0.48
N VAL A 223 -27.01 -11.99 0.07
CA VAL A 223 -27.92 -13.11 0.41
C VAL A 223 -27.44 -14.48 -0.10
N LYS A 224 -26.52 -14.51 -1.06
CA LYS A 224 -25.88 -15.73 -1.57
C LYS A 224 -24.47 -15.95 -1.00
N TRP A 225 -23.97 -15.06 -0.16
CA TRP A 225 -22.61 -15.10 0.37
C TRP A 225 -22.24 -16.46 0.94
N GLU A 226 -22.98 -16.94 1.94
CA GLU A 226 -22.71 -18.21 2.61
C GLU A 226 -22.82 -19.40 1.66
N LYS A 227 -23.84 -19.41 0.78
CA LYS A 227 -24.05 -20.45 -0.19
C LYS A 227 -22.90 -20.52 -1.21
N ASN A 228 -22.50 -19.37 -1.75
CA ASN A 228 -21.44 -19.29 -2.74
C ASN A 228 -20.08 -19.67 -2.13
N TYR A 229 -19.76 -19.12 -0.94
CA TYR A 229 -18.52 -19.44 -0.21
C TYR A 229 -18.41 -20.96 0.03
N THR A 230 -19.43 -21.54 0.69
CA THR A 230 -19.46 -22.97 1.03
C THR A 230 -19.41 -23.85 -0.22
N GLY A 231 -20.17 -23.47 -1.25
CA GLY A 231 -20.25 -24.26 -2.49
C GLY A 231 -18.90 -24.34 -3.22
N PHE A 232 -18.20 -23.24 -3.40
CA PHE A 232 -16.88 -23.23 -4.05
C PHE A 232 -15.79 -23.86 -3.17
N LYS A 233 -15.81 -23.60 -1.86
CA LYS A 233 -14.84 -24.22 -0.92
C LYS A 233 -14.96 -25.75 -0.90
N GLN A 234 -16.18 -26.30 -0.95
CA GLN A 234 -16.42 -27.75 -1.03
C GLN A 234 -15.86 -28.40 -2.31
N GLN A 235 -15.73 -27.64 -3.38
CA GLN A 235 -15.09 -28.09 -4.63
C GLN A 235 -13.56 -27.91 -4.63
N GLY A 236 -12.98 -27.31 -3.58
CA GLY A 236 -11.55 -27.02 -3.51
C GLY A 236 -11.12 -25.81 -4.36
N THR A 237 -12.05 -25.00 -4.85
CA THR A 237 -11.74 -23.77 -5.59
C THR A 237 -11.10 -22.75 -4.67
N ALA A 238 -10.06 -22.08 -5.14
CA ALA A 238 -9.46 -20.94 -4.43
C ALA A 238 -10.45 -19.78 -4.37
N VAL A 239 -10.69 -19.23 -3.18
CA VAL A 239 -11.72 -18.21 -2.93
C VAL A 239 -11.09 -16.91 -2.43
N GLY A 240 -11.51 -15.79 -3.01
CA GLY A 240 -11.38 -14.44 -2.47
C GLY A 240 -12.74 -13.82 -2.17
N ALA A 241 -12.74 -12.61 -1.65
CA ALA A 241 -13.98 -11.89 -1.42
C ALA A 241 -13.86 -10.42 -1.82
N TYR A 242 -15.01 -9.77 -2.09
CA TYR A 242 -15.04 -8.33 -2.24
C TYR A 242 -16.20 -7.69 -1.47
N TRP A 243 -15.99 -6.43 -1.09
CA TRP A 243 -16.97 -5.58 -0.45
C TRP A 243 -17.25 -4.36 -1.30
N TYR A 244 -18.49 -4.15 -1.70
CA TYR A 244 -18.88 -3.04 -2.56
C TYR A 244 -19.08 -1.76 -1.75
N CYS A 245 -18.37 -0.70 -2.12
CA CYS A 245 -18.30 0.56 -1.39
C CYS A 245 -19.49 1.48 -1.68
N TYR A 246 -20.08 2.00 -0.62
CA TYR A 246 -21.01 3.14 -0.64
C TYR A 246 -20.55 4.27 0.30
N ALA A 247 -19.36 4.18 0.87
CA ALA A 247 -18.86 5.17 1.80
C ALA A 247 -18.63 6.53 1.12
N ASP A 248 -19.12 7.59 1.74
CA ASP A 248 -18.92 8.97 1.32
C ASP A 248 -17.88 9.72 2.17
N CYS A 249 -17.25 9.02 3.11
CA CYS A 249 -16.20 9.51 3.99
C CYS A 249 -15.48 8.35 4.70
N ALA A 250 -14.32 8.64 5.32
CA ALA A 250 -13.53 7.67 6.06
C ALA A 250 -14.34 6.98 7.18
N GLU A 251 -15.15 7.71 7.92
CA GLU A 251 -15.97 7.13 9.01
C GLU A 251 -17.04 6.16 8.50
N ALA A 252 -17.62 6.42 7.32
CA ALA A 252 -18.52 5.48 6.68
C ALA A 252 -17.77 4.20 6.25
N ALA A 253 -16.58 4.35 5.68
CA ALA A 253 -15.72 3.24 5.28
C ALA A 253 -15.32 2.34 6.47
N LYS A 254 -15.01 2.93 7.63
CA LYS A 254 -14.74 2.19 8.87
C LYS A 254 -15.96 1.35 9.30
N LYS A 255 -17.17 1.86 9.14
CA LYS A 255 -18.38 1.09 9.42
C LYS A 255 -18.58 -0.06 8.43
N GLU A 256 -18.31 0.18 7.14
CA GLU A 256 -18.33 -0.88 6.12
C GLU A 256 -17.32 -1.97 6.45
N ALA A 257 -16.10 -1.61 6.86
CA ALA A 257 -15.08 -2.57 7.25
C ALA A 257 -15.52 -3.48 8.41
N LYS A 258 -16.21 -2.92 9.42
CA LYS A 258 -16.73 -3.70 10.54
C LYS A 258 -17.77 -4.75 10.11
N VAL A 259 -18.70 -4.37 9.24
CA VAL A 259 -19.71 -5.32 8.72
C VAL A 259 -19.06 -6.35 7.80
N CYS A 260 -18.07 -5.94 6.98
CA CYS A 260 -17.29 -6.86 6.18
C CYS A 260 -16.61 -7.92 7.04
N LEU A 261 -15.94 -7.52 8.14
CA LEU A 261 -15.30 -8.46 9.08
C LEU A 261 -16.27 -9.48 9.66
N GLN A 262 -17.52 -9.08 9.97
CA GLN A 262 -18.55 -10.02 10.42
C GLN A 262 -18.86 -11.09 9.35
N ALA A 263 -18.98 -10.67 8.09
CA ALA A 263 -19.22 -11.60 6.97
C ALA A 263 -18.03 -12.55 6.75
N LEU A 264 -16.80 -12.11 6.98
CA LEU A 264 -15.58 -12.89 6.80
C LEU A 264 -15.25 -13.83 7.97
N LYS A 265 -15.83 -13.59 9.16
CA LYS A 265 -15.51 -14.30 10.39
C LYS A 265 -15.60 -15.82 10.24
N GLY A 266 -14.56 -16.52 10.69
CA GLY A 266 -14.49 -17.99 10.67
C GLY A 266 -14.27 -18.61 9.29
N LYS A 267 -13.92 -17.82 8.29
CA LYS A 267 -13.67 -18.27 6.91
C LYS A 267 -12.20 -18.14 6.54
N GLN A 268 -11.77 -18.94 5.57
CA GLN A 268 -10.41 -18.95 5.04
C GLN A 268 -10.43 -18.62 3.55
N PHE A 269 -9.54 -17.72 3.10
CA PHE A 269 -9.47 -17.28 1.72
C PHE A 269 -8.06 -17.45 1.16
N GLU A 270 -7.95 -17.95 -0.05
CA GLU A 270 -6.71 -18.12 -0.79
C GLU A 270 -6.31 -16.86 -1.56
N LEU A 271 -7.28 -15.98 -1.86
CA LEU A 271 -7.08 -14.71 -2.55
C LEU A 271 -7.32 -13.53 -1.61
N PRO A 272 -6.93 -12.30 -2.01
CA PRO A 272 -7.17 -11.10 -1.22
C PRO A 272 -8.66 -10.83 -0.96
N ILE A 273 -8.91 -9.98 0.03
CA ILE A 273 -10.20 -9.34 0.25
C ILE A 273 -10.15 -7.96 -0.41
N PHE A 274 -11.03 -7.72 -1.39
CA PHE A 274 -11.00 -6.50 -2.18
C PHE A 274 -12.06 -5.48 -1.72
N TYR A 275 -11.67 -4.22 -1.69
CA TYR A 275 -12.59 -3.11 -1.57
C TYR A 275 -12.93 -2.60 -2.97
N ASP A 276 -14.17 -2.75 -3.38
CA ASP A 276 -14.69 -2.42 -4.70
C ASP A 276 -15.19 -0.98 -4.68
N VAL A 277 -14.46 -0.08 -5.35
CA VAL A 277 -14.63 1.37 -5.25
C VAL A 277 -14.77 2.05 -6.61
N LEU A 278 -15.31 3.27 -6.61
CA LEU A 278 -15.41 4.12 -7.80
C LEU A 278 -16.28 3.53 -8.93
N GLU A 279 -17.27 2.74 -8.56
CA GLU A 279 -18.30 2.27 -9.48
C GLU A 279 -19.24 3.42 -9.88
N ASP A 280 -19.99 3.23 -10.98
CA ASP A 280 -20.80 4.28 -11.59
C ASP A 280 -21.86 4.88 -10.64
N ASP A 281 -22.39 4.12 -9.69
CA ASP A 281 -23.34 4.59 -8.68
C ASP A 281 -22.65 5.15 -7.41
N HIS A 282 -21.39 4.81 -7.17
CA HIS A 282 -20.61 5.37 -6.08
C HIS A 282 -20.06 6.78 -6.40
N ILE A 283 -19.66 7.04 -7.64
CA ILE A 283 -19.09 8.34 -8.05
C ILE A 283 -20.03 9.51 -7.74
N PRO A 284 -21.34 9.48 -8.02
CA PRO A 284 -22.27 10.56 -7.66
C PRO A 284 -22.38 10.81 -6.14
N ILE A 285 -22.23 9.77 -5.33
CA ILE A 285 -22.21 9.88 -3.86
C ILE A 285 -20.97 10.66 -3.42
N LEU A 286 -19.82 10.30 -3.96
CA LEU A 286 -18.54 10.99 -3.69
C LEU A 286 -18.57 12.45 -4.17
N GLN A 287 -19.13 12.73 -5.34
CA GLN A 287 -19.28 14.09 -5.88
C GLN A 287 -20.07 14.98 -4.93
N LYS A 288 -21.24 14.53 -4.49
CA LYS A 288 -22.07 15.28 -3.53
C LYS A 288 -21.36 15.49 -2.19
N SER A 289 -20.61 14.51 -1.72
CA SER A 289 -19.83 14.63 -0.49
C SER A 289 -18.66 15.61 -0.66
N ALA A 290 -17.96 15.56 -1.79
CA ALA A 290 -16.87 16.47 -2.13
C ALA A 290 -17.36 17.94 -2.18
N GLU A 291 -18.46 18.20 -2.84
CA GLU A 291 -19.10 19.52 -2.88
C GLU A 291 -19.41 20.04 -1.48
N ARG A 292 -20.07 19.24 -0.64
CA ARG A 292 -20.40 19.62 0.75
C ARG A 292 -19.17 19.94 1.60
N LYS A 293 -18.06 19.26 1.36
CA LYS A 293 -16.81 19.39 2.14
C LYS A 293 -15.82 20.37 1.51
N GLY A 294 -16.10 20.94 0.35
CA GLY A 294 -15.16 21.82 -0.35
C GLY A 294 -13.87 21.11 -0.78
N THR A 295 -13.97 19.83 -1.17
CA THR A 295 -12.83 18.98 -1.54
C THR A 295 -13.07 18.30 -2.91
N THR A 296 -12.28 17.32 -3.28
CA THR A 296 -12.41 16.58 -4.53
C THR A 296 -12.76 15.11 -4.31
N VAL A 297 -13.33 14.45 -5.32
CA VAL A 297 -13.58 13.01 -5.31
C VAL A 297 -12.26 12.24 -5.06
N SER A 298 -11.17 12.67 -5.71
CA SER A 298 -9.86 12.05 -5.52
C SER A 298 -9.38 12.18 -4.06
N ALA A 299 -9.52 13.32 -3.41
CA ALA A 299 -9.16 13.47 -2.01
C ALA A 299 -9.97 12.52 -1.11
N LEU A 300 -11.30 12.48 -1.30
CA LEU A 300 -12.19 11.62 -0.49
C LEU A 300 -11.87 10.13 -0.66
N ILE A 301 -11.73 9.64 -1.89
CA ILE A 301 -11.49 8.20 -2.10
C ILE A 301 -10.14 7.76 -1.53
N ASN A 302 -9.15 8.65 -1.52
CA ASN A 302 -7.83 8.37 -0.96
C ASN A 302 -7.79 8.43 0.58
N GLU A 303 -8.84 8.92 1.23
CA GLU A 303 -9.09 8.76 2.66
C GLU A 303 -9.97 7.53 2.96
N ILE A 304 -10.95 7.24 2.11
CA ILE A 304 -11.92 6.14 2.25
C ILE A 304 -11.23 4.78 2.14
N VAL A 305 -10.38 4.61 1.10
CA VAL A 305 -9.70 3.33 0.86
C VAL A 305 -8.86 2.88 2.06
N PRO A 306 -7.91 3.67 2.58
CA PRO A 306 -7.12 3.23 3.73
C PRO A 306 -7.96 3.08 5.01
N ALA A 307 -9.06 3.84 5.17
CA ALA A 307 -9.94 3.71 6.33
C ALA A 307 -10.66 2.36 6.39
N PHE A 308 -10.97 1.75 5.24
CA PHE A 308 -11.50 0.39 5.17
C PHE A 308 -10.37 -0.65 5.25
N CYS A 309 -9.39 -0.54 4.36
CA CYS A 309 -8.37 -1.57 4.17
C CYS A 309 -7.50 -1.79 5.41
N SER A 310 -7.10 -0.71 6.12
CA SER A 310 -6.27 -0.85 7.31
C SER A 310 -6.99 -1.58 8.46
N ILE A 311 -8.31 -1.45 8.58
CA ILE A 311 -9.08 -2.22 9.57
C ILE A 311 -9.03 -3.72 9.23
N LEU A 312 -9.18 -4.10 7.97
CA LEU A 312 -9.06 -5.50 7.57
C LEU A 312 -7.63 -6.03 7.77
N GLU A 313 -6.60 -5.24 7.42
CA GLU A 313 -5.20 -5.61 7.65
C GLU A 313 -4.89 -5.83 9.13
N GLN A 314 -5.38 -4.95 10.02
CA GLN A 314 -5.24 -5.10 11.48
C GLN A 314 -5.91 -6.38 11.98
N ASN A 315 -6.90 -6.89 11.27
CA ASN A 315 -7.58 -8.15 11.56
C ASN A 315 -7.01 -9.35 10.76
N GLY A 316 -5.78 -9.24 10.26
CA GLY A 316 -5.06 -10.33 9.63
C GLY A 316 -5.49 -10.64 8.19
N TYR A 317 -6.21 -9.74 7.52
CA TYR A 317 -6.60 -9.93 6.13
C TYR A 317 -5.60 -9.30 5.15
N TYR A 318 -5.32 -10.02 4.07
CA TYR A 318 -4.56 -9.53 2.93
C TYR A 318 -5.51 -8.83 1.96
N VAL A 319 -5.32 -7.53 1.75
CA VAL A 319 -6.34 -6.68 1.12
C VAL A 319 -5.90 -6.12 -0.22
N GLY A 320 -6.89 -5.80 -1.05
CA GLY A 320 -6.72 -5.17 -2.34
C GLY A 320 -7.81 -4.16 -2.67
N ILE A 321 -7.64 -3.47 -3.78
CA ILE A 321 -8.59 -2.52 -4.34
C ILE A 321 -9.06 -3.07 -5.68
N TYR A 322 -10.38 -3.07 -5.90
CA TYR A 322 -10.95 -3.21 -7.23
C TYR A 322 -11.51 -1.87 -7.68
N CYS A 323 -11.18 -1.45 -8.88
CA CYS A 323 -11.90 -0.45 -9.65
C CYS A 323 -11.50 -0.53 -11.13
N ASN A 324 -12.20 0.24 -11.96
CA ASN A 324 -11.88 0.31 -13.39
C ASN A 324 -10.60 1.13 -13.68
N THR A 325 -10.11 1.04 -14.91
CA THR A 325 -8.92 1.77 -15.37
C THR A 325 -8.98 3.28 -15.13
N ASN A 326 -10.18 3.89 -15.25
CA ASN A 326 -10.36 5.32 -14.97
C ASN A 326 -10.12 5.64 -13.49
N GLY A 327 -10.63 4.80 -12.59
CA GLY A 327 -10.41 4.92 -11.15
C GLY A 327 -8.93 4.90 -10.80
N TYR A 328 -8.19 3.92 -11.32
CA TYR A 328 -6.76 3.81 -11.12
C TYR A 328 -5.95 4.97 -11.70
N ASN A 329 -6.30 5.45 -12.90
CA ASN A 329 -5.53 6.49 -13.56
C ASN A 329 -5.80 7.90 -13.04
N ASN A 330 -7.04 8.20 -12.60
CA ASN A 330 -7.47 9.58 -12.38
C ASN A 330 -7.90 9.89 -10.93
N TYR A 331 -8.20 8.89 -10.09
CA TYR A 331 -8.73 9.13 -8.75
C TYR A 331 -7.82 8.59 -7.64
N LEU A 332 -7.29 7.37 -7.78
CA LEU A 332 -6.42 6.77 -6.78
C LEU A 332 -5.01 7.36 -6.85
N ASN A 333 -4.48 7.77 -5.70
CA ASN A 333 -3.10 8.23 -5.58
C ASN A 333 -2.11 7.05 -5.61
N ASP A 334 -0.83 7.37 -5.83
CA ASP A 334 0.22 6.35 -5.93
C ASP A 334 0.44 5.61 -4.60
N HIS A 335 0.17 6.25 -3.46
CA HIS A 335 0.21 5.60 -2.15
C HIS A 335 -0.73 4.41 -2.08
N ASN A 336 -2.03 4.62 -2.35
CA ASN A 336 -3.02 3.54 -2.29
C ASN A 336 -2.78 2.48 -3.37
N LYS A 337 -2.38 2.90 -4.58
CA LYS A 337 -2.05 1.96 -5.67
C LYS A 337 -0.87 1.04 -5.35
N GLN A 338 0.14 1.53 -4.67
CA GLN A 338 1.33 0.74 -4.32
C GLN A 338 1.16 -0.09 -3.05
N ARG A 339 0.32 0.39 -2.12
CA ARG A 339 0.10 -0.29 -0.85
C ARG A 339 -0.76 -1.54 -0.99
N TYR A 340 -1.84 -1.46 -1.78
CA TYR A 340 -2.85 -2.52 -1.86
C TYR A 340 -2.75 -3.29 -3.17
N VAL A 341 -3.18 -4.57 -3.16
CA VAL A 341 -3.24 -5.41 -4.36
C VAL A 341 -4.21 -4.80 -5.37
N GLN A 342 -3.79 -4.71 -6.64
CA GLN A 342 -4.60 -4.10 -7.68
C GLN A 342 -5.39 -5.16 -8.47
N TRP A 343 -6.72 -5.02 -8.47
CA TRP A 343 -7.63 -5.73 -9.34
C TRP A 343 -8.32 -4.71 -10.25
N VAL A 344 -7.94 -4.71 -11.51
CA VAL A 344 -8.33 -3.68 -12.47
C VAL A 344 -9.41 -4.21 -13.40
N ALA A 345 -10.53 -3.47 -13.54
CA ALA A 345 -11.52 -3.75 -14.56
C ALA A 345 -11.22 -2.97 -15.85
N ASP A 346 -11.17 -3.71 -16.96
CA ASP A 346 -11.09 -3.15 -18.31
C ASP A 346 -11.57 -4.17 -19.35
N TRP A 347 -12.73 -3.95 -19.90
CA TRP A 347 -13.43 -4.89 -20.79
C TRP A 347 -13.17 -4.63 -22.29
N ARG A 348 -12.18 -3.81 -22.62
CA ARG A 348 -11.88 -3.42 -24.02
C ARG A 348 -10.97 -4.41 -24.75
N GLY A 349 -10.70 -5.57 -24.15
CA GLY A 349 -9.83 -6.61 -24.75
C GLY A 349 -8.36 -6.46 -24.40
N THR A 350 -7.92 -5.25 -24.01
CA THR A 350 -6.60 -4.94 -23.48
C THR A 350 -6.75 -4.07 -22.25
N CYS A 351 -5.94 -4.29 -21.22
CA CYS A 351 -5.98 -3.45 -20.03
C CYS A 351 -5.23 -2.14 -20.28
N GLY A 352 -5.93 -1.02 -20.24
CA GLY A 352 -5.37 0.32 -20.43
C GLY A 352 -4.66 0.89 -19.18
N TYR A 353 -4.71 0.20 -18.04
CA TYR A 353 -3.89 0.53 -16.88
C TYR A 353 -2.48 0.00 -17.08
N THR A 354 -1.50 0.91 -17.08
CA THR A 354 -0.08 0.57 -17.33
C THR A 354 0.72 0.34 -16.06
N GLY A 355 0.13 0.60 -14.87
CA GLY A 355 0.75 0.32 -13.58
C GLY A 355 0.75 -1.18 -13.26
N GLU A 356 1.29 -1.50 -12.11
CA GLU A 356 1.24 -2.86 -11.57
C GLU A 356 -0.23 -3.28 -11.39
N LYS A 357 -0.57 -4.45 -11.91
CA LYS A 357 -1.86 -5.09 -11.70
C LYS A 357 -1.64 -6.57 -11.41
N VAL A 358 -2.24 -7.03 -10.35
CA VAL A 358 -2.13 -8.43 -9.93
C VAL A 358 -3.32 -9.24 -10.44
N MET A 359 -4.46 -8.56 -10.63
CA MET A 359 -5.65 -9.15 -11.23
C MET A 359 -6.26 -8.21 -12.29
N TRP A 360 -6.91 -8.80 -13.26
CA TRP A 360 -7.59 -8.08 -14.34
C TRP A 360 -8.96 -8.72 -14.63
N GLN A 361 -10.04 -7.98 -14.36
CA GLN A 361 -11.37 -8.31 -14.85
C GLN A 361 -11.48 -7.86 -16.31
N TYR A 362 -11.46 -8.83 -17.20
CA TYR A 362 -11.36 -8.55 -18.65
C TYR A 362 -12.68 -8.63 -19.40
N SER A 363 -13.76 -9.09 -18.75
CA SER A 363 -15.08 -9.20 -19.38
C SER A 363 -16.19 -9.25 -18.33
N CYS A 364 -17.28 -8.52 -18.58
CA CYS A 364 -18.54 -8.60 -17.82
C CYS A 364 -19.62 -9.44 -18.54
N LYS A 365 -19.27 -10.13 -19.61
CA LYS A 365 -20.22 -10.90 -20.46
C LYS A 365 -19.77 -12.34 -20.68
N GLY A 366 -18.99 -12.88 -19.73
CA GLY A 366 -18.49 -14.23 -19.80
C GLY A 366 -19.60 -15.28 -19.68
N LYS A 367 -19.26 -16.50 -20.11
CA LYS A 367 -20.07 -17.71 -19.89
C LYS A 367 -19.19 -18.76 -19.23
N VAL A 368 -19.72 -19.38 -18.19
CA VAL A 368 -19.06 -20.45 -17.46
C VAL A 368 -20.05 -21.59 -17.24
N PRO A 369 -19.67 -22.86 -17.45
CA PRO A 369 -20.53 -24.00 -17.15
C PRO A 369 -21.05 -23.92 -15.70
N GLY A 370 -22.33 -24.24 -15.51
CA GLY A 370 -22.93 -24.22 -14.17
C GLY A 370 -23.45 -22.84 -13.71
N ILE A 371 -23.24 -21.77 -14.48
CA ILE A 371 -23.78 -20.43 -14.20
C ILE A 371 -24.70 -20.00 -15.35
N SER A 372 -25.93 -19.63 -15.00
CA SER A 372 -26.89 -19.07 -15.96
C SER A 372 -26.66 -17.58 -16.16
N GLY A 373 -26.72 -17.13 -17.42
CA GLY A 373 -26.53 -15.71 -17.72
C GLY A 373 -25.07 -15.30 -17.92
N ASN A 374 -24.76 -14.05 -17.67
CA ASN A 374 -23.41 -13.49 -17.74
C ASN A 374 -22.70 -13.62 -16.40
N VAL A 375 -21.41 -13.78 -16.46
CA VAL A 375 -20.52 -13.75 -15.31
C VAL A 375 -19.25 -13.00 -15.68
N ASP A 376 -18.73 -12.26 -14.72
CA ASP A 376 -17.48 -11.52 -14.87
C ASP A 376 -16.30 -12.49 -14.91
N LYS A 377 -15.33 -12.20 -15.76
CA LYS A 377 -14.17 -13.08 -15.99
C LYS A 377 -12.88 -12.37 -15.71
N ASP A 378 -12.00 -13.06 -14.98
CA ASP A 378 -10.78 -12.53 -14.42
C ASP A 378 -9.55 -13.33 -14.83
N TYR A 379 -8.43 -12.63 -14.85
CA TYR A 379 -7.11 -13.22 -14.79
C TYR A 379 -6.43 -12.80 -13.48
N ALA A 380 -5.76 -13.72 -12.81
CA ALA A 380 -4.79 -13.44 -11.77
C ALA A 380 -3.38 -13.77 -12.26
N TYR A 381 -2.44 -12.90 -11.96
CA TYR A 381 -1.03 -13.01 -12.33
C TYR A 381 -0.14 -13.39 -11.14
N SER A 382 -0.76 -13.78 -10.03
CA SER A 382 -0.16 -14.34 -8.82
C SER A 382 -1.01 -15.49 -8.32
N ASP A 383 -0.38 -16.49 -7.70
CA ASP A 383 -1.04 -17.59 -7.01
C ASP A 383 -1.43 -17.25 -5.57
N PHE A 384 -1.01 -16.08 -5.07
CA PHE A 384 -1.23 -15.60 -3.70
C PHE A 384 -0.78 -16.59 -2.59
N ALA A 385 0.21 -17.43 -2.86
CA ALA A 385 0.73 -18.40 -1.90
C ALA A 385 1.13 -17.75 -0.57
N VAL A 386 1.61 -16.52 -0.60
CA VAL A 386 1.99 -15.70 0.57
C VAL A 386 0.86 -15.58 1.61
N ILE A 387 -0.41 -15.67 1.20
CA ILE A 387 -1.56 -15.60 2.12
C ILE A 387 -1.52 -16.77 3.10
N LYS A 388 -1.34 -17.97 2.58
CA LYS A 388 -1.24 -19.19 3.42
C LYS A 388 0.09 -19.25 4.17
N GLU A 389 1.20 -18.95 3.52
CA GLU A 389 2.54 -19.00 4.09
C GLU A 389 2.67 -18.08 5.32
N LYS A 390 2.02 -16.91 5.27
CA LYS A 390 2.05 -15.93 6.37
C LYS A 390 0.82 -15.98 7.28
N GLY A 391 -0.12 -16.89 7.02
CA GLY A 391 -1.29 -17.07 7.84
C GLY A 391 -2.35 -15.96 7.76
N PHE A 392 -2.36 -15.19 6.67
CA PHE A 392 -3.41 -14.21 6.44
C PHE A 392 -4.76 -14.87 6.13
N ASN A 393 -5.83 -14.08 6.11
CA ASN A 393 -7.16 -14.48 5.64
C ASN A 393 -7.71 -15.72 6.38
N GLY A 394 -7.45 -15.82 7.68
CA GLY A 394 -7.96 -16.90 8.52
C GLY A 394 -7.12 -18.19 8.53
N TRP A 395 -5.94 -18.22 7.90
CA TRP A 395 -5.08 -19.41 7.87
C TRP A 395 -4.30 -19.65 9.18
N ASN A 396 -4.06 -18.64 10.01
CA ASN A 396 -3.46 -18.74 11.37
C ASN A 396 -4.48 -18.46 12.49
N ALA A 397 -5.69 -18.97 12.38
CA ALA A 397 -6.80 -18.69 13.29
C ALA A 397 -6.58 -19.12 14.76
N GLU A 398 -5.46 -19.79 15.10
CA GLU A 398 -5.19 -20.21 16.49
C GLU A 398 -4.70 -19.05 17.40
N ASP A 399 -4.06 -18.01 16.85
CA ASP A 399 -3.41 -16.95 17.62
C ASP A 399 -4.13 -15.58 17.59
N TYR A 400 -5.14 -15.40 16.74
CA TYR A 400 -5.81 -14.12 16.61
C TYR A 400 -7.35 -14.26 16.55
N LYS A 401 -8.01 -13.89 17.64
CA LYS A 401 -9.48 -13.74 17.71
C LYS A 401 -9.82 -12.36 18.27
N PRO A 402 -9.75 -11.28 17.47
CA PRO A 402 -10.40 -10.06 17.91
C PRO A 402 -11.90 -10.33 18.05
N ASP A 403 -12.48 -9.94 19.15
CA ASP A 403 -13.94 -9.93 19.30
C ASP A 403 -14.49 -8.69 18.58
N PRO A 404 -15.23 -8.85 17.46
CA PRO A 404 -15.77 -7.69 16.74
C PRO A 404 -16.86 -6.95 17.54
N GLU A 405 -17.34 -7.52 18.66
CA GLU A 405 -18.29 -6.87 19.56
C GLU A 405 -17.61 -6.09 20.68
N ASN A 406 -16.29 -6.29 20.90
CA ASN A 406 -15.53 -5.54 21.87
C ASN A 406 -14.59 -4.56 21.16
N PRO A 407 -14.91 -3.25 21.10
CA PRO A 407 -14.06 -2.24 20.48
C PRO A 407 -12.71 -2.06 21.19
N ASP A 408 -12.55 -2.54 22.43
CA ASP A 408 -11.31 -2.47 23.19
C ASP A 408 -10.33 -3.61 22.84
N ASP A 409 -10.77 -4.65 22.11
CA ASP A 409 -9.93 -5.72 21.57
C ASP A 409 -9.32 -5.36 20.20
N TRP A 410 -9.62 -4.16 19.67
CA TRP A 410 -9.01 -3.69 18.45
C TRP A 410 -7.59 -3.20 18.75
N PRO A 411 -6.56 -3.64 18.00
CA PRO A 411 -5.24 -3.06 18.19
C PRO A 411 -5.35 -1.55 17.99
N GLU A 412 -4.84 -0.81 18.98
CA GLU A 412 -4.79 0.66 18.91
C GLU A 412 -4.12 1.08 17.61
N ASP A 413 -4.65 2.11 16.98
CA ASP A 413 -4.07 2.72 15.78
C ASP A 413 -2.59 3.04 16.08
N PRO A 414 -1.61 2.42 15.38
CA PRO A 414 -0.20 2.69 15.63
C PRO A 414 0.19 4.16 15.38
N ALA A 415 -0.71 4.98 14.85
CA ALA A 415 -0.56 6.43 14.77
C ALA A 415 -0.92 7.14 16.09
N VAL A 416 -1.54 6.43 17.05
CA VAL A 416 -1.82 6.95 18.40
C VAL A 416 -0.87 6.24 19.37
N GLN A 417 0.35 6.74 19.50
CA GLN A 417 1.25 6.34 20.61
C GLN A 417 0.72 6.99 21.91
N PRO A 418 0.33 6.21 22.94
CA PRO A 418 -0.21 6.77 24.18
C PRO A 418 0.82 7.48 25.07
N ASN A 419 2.05 7.72 24.59
CA ASN A 419 3.14 8.32 25.38
C ASN A 419 3.93 9.39 24.60
N ASN A 420 3.28 10.21 23.81
CA ASN A 420 3.86 11.50 23.45
C ASN A 420 3.45 12.47 24.58
N PRO A 421 4.39 12.97 25.42
CA PRO A 421 4.06 13.90 26.51
C PRO A 421 3.47 15.23 26.05
N ASP A 422 3.48 15.49 24.73
CA ASP A 422 2.92 16.70 24.10
C ASP A 422 1.53 16.46 23.46
N THR A 423 0.96 15.26 23.59
CA THR A 423 -0.40 14.99 23.10
C THR A 423 -1.37 15.23 24.25
N PRO A 424 -2.29 16.21 24.16
CA PRO A 424 -3.24 16.49 25.23
C PRO A 424 -4.13 15.26 25.48
N THR A 425 -4.36 14.95 26.74
CA THR A 425 -5.33 13.91 27.12
C THR A 425 -6.73 14.25 26.57
N PRO A 426 -7.64 13.29 26.43
CA PRO A 426 -9.02 13.57 26.01
C PRO A 426 -9.71 14.65 26.86
N GLU A 427 -9.39 14.75 28.16
CA GLU A 427 -9.89 15.81 29.05
C GLU A 427 -9.26 17.18 28.72
N GLU A 428 -7.95 17.23 28.48
CA GLU A 428 -7.26 18.46 28.06
C GLU A 428 -7.70 18.93 26.66
N ALA A 429 -7.97 18.00 25.74
CA ALA A 429 -8.51 18.30 24.41
C ALA A 429 -9.94 18.85 24.50
N MET A 430 -10.76 18.33 25.41
CA MET A 430 -12.12 18.85 25.68
C MET A 430 -12.06 20.25 26.31
N ASP A 431 -11.15 20.51 27.23
CA ASP A 431 -10.94 21.84 27.84
C ASP A 431 -10.52 22.89 26.79
N VAL A 432 -9.65 22.50 25.85
CA VAL A 432 -9.25 23.39 24.74
C VAL A 432 -10.44 23.63 23.79
N PHE A 433 -11.22 22.60 23.51
CA PHE A 433 -12.40 22.71 22.64
C PHE A 433 -13.47 23.62 23.25
N GLU A 434 -13.75 23.51 24.57
CA GLU A 434 -14.69 24.37 25.28
C GLU A 434 -14.22 25.85 25.32
N LYS A 435 -12.90 26.10 25.49
CA LYS A 435 -12.34 27.44 25.41
C LYS A 435 -12.52 28.05 24.02
N ILE A 436 -12.23 27.30 22.96
CA ILE A 436 -12.41 27.75 21.57
C ILE A 436 -13.89 28.04 21.29
N LEU A 437 -14.79 27.17 21.75
CA LEU A 437 -16.23 27.35 21.57
C LEU A 437 -16.73 28.62 22.24
N LYS A 438 -16.22 28.95 23.43
CA LYS A 438 -16.54 30.16 24.17
C LYS A 438 -16.02 31.42 23.47
N GLU A 439 -14.80 31.40 22.96
CA GLU A 439 -14.23 32.51 22.18
C GLU A 439 -15.01 32.76 20.88
N VAL A 440 -15.40 31.70 20.17
CA VAL A 440 -16.25 31.81 18.97
C VAL A 440 -17.62 32.40 19.29
N GLN A 441 -18.23 32.02 20.42
CA GLN A 441 -19.49 32.61 20.87
C GLN A 441 -19.36 34.11 21.22
N GLU A 442 -18.26 34.50 21.87
CA GLU A 442 -17.97 35.92 22.18
C GLU A 442 -17.70 36.75 20.91
N ILE A 443 -17.03 36.17 19.92
CA ILE A 443 -16.79 36.84 18.61
C ILE A 443 -18.12 37.02 17.89
N ASN A 444 -18.96 36.01 17.84
CA ASN A 444 -20.30 36.09 17.21
C ASN A 444 -21.21 37.13 17.91
N GLN A 445 -21.12 37.27 19.24
CA GLN A 445 -21.85 38.29 19.98
C GLN A 445 -21.32 39.73 19.70
N LYS A 446 -20.03 39.88 19.41
CA LYS A 446 -19.43 41.17 19.02
C LYS A 446 -19.74 41.54 17.59
N LEU A 447 -19.95 40.57 16.69
CA LEU A 447 -20.29 40.81 15.29
C LEU A 447 -21.80 41.07 15.08
N SER A 448 -22.61 40.80 16.10
CA SER A 448 -24.09 40.97 16.09
C SER A 448 -24.52 42.30 16.72
N LYS A 449 -23.59 43.14 17.14
CA LYS A 449 -23.80 44.51 17.66
C LYS A 449 -23.21 45.53 16.67
#